data_881acd7bfcae95571995fecd84cd7c34
#
_entry.id   881acd7bfcae95571995fecd84cd7c34
#
_cell.length_a   1.000
_cell.length_b   1.000
_cell.length_c   1.000
_cell.angle_alpha   90.00
_cell.angle_beta   90.00
_cell.angle_gamma   90.00
#
_symmetry.space_group_name_H-M   'P 1'
#
loop_
_entity.id
_entity.type
_entity.pdbx_description
1 polymer ?
#
loop_
_entity_poly.entity_id
_entity_poly.type
_entity_poly.pdbx_seq_one_letter_code
_entity_poly.pdbx_strand_id
1 'polypeptide(L)'
;MAEDFPTNFSNNRGISSTRHNLSLSGNVSQSAMVTSRNQYGEVCVYCHTPHGANENIDVPLWNRTIKNNTYQTYSQMGTSSLTSEVNQPGITSLTCLSCHDGTVAIDSIINMPGSSRYNANSKTSHQESFLDSWVNSAGTTVSPNHLAIGTSSPAKSNAGCMSCHNTDIGVAHDFTLRNIGTDLRDEHPIGIDLPTTRVGQDFIGPSVTQDKMAFFDINSNNKADPNEVRFYKTGSSYRVECASCHDPHGVMAANGSEINPTFLRVKNQESALCLTCHDK
;
A
#
# COMPACT_ATOMS: atom_id res chain seq x y z
N MET A 1 17.56 3.48 22.48
CA MET A 1 17.02 4.72 21.87
C MET A 1 16.38 4.26 20.57
N ALA A 2 15.07 4.38 20.45
CA ALA A 2 14.41 4.15 19.18
C ALA A 2 14.94 5.21 18.21
N GLU A 3 15.64 4.80 17.15
CA GLU A 3 15.97 5.72 16.10
C GLU A 3 14.64 6.19 15.48
N ASP A 4 14.38 7.49 15.61
CA ASP A 4 13.32 8.12 14.86
C ASP A 4 13.65 7.97 13.39
N PHE A 5 12.96 7.05 12.72
CA PHE A 5 13.01 7.05 11.27
C PHE A 5 12.47 8.39 10.81
N PRO A 6 13.21 9.10 9.96
CA PRO A 6 12.73 10.37 9.47
C PRO A 6 11.34 10.19 8.87
N THR A 7 10.39 10.94 9.35
CA THR A 7 9.05 11.01 8.75
C THR A 7 9.10 11.67 7.38
N ASN A 8 10.17 12.42 7.11
CA ASN A 8 10.47 13.10 5.87
C ASN A 8 11.76 12.54 5.26
N PHE A 9 11.81 12.41 3.95
CA PHE A 9 12.96 11.92 3.21
C PHE A 9 13.53 13.05 2.35
N SER A 10 14.82 13.34 2.49
CA SER A 10 15.43 14.56 1.92
C SER A 10 15.95 14.39 0.50
N ASN A 11 16.19 13.19 0.01
CA ASN A 11 16.72 13.01 -1.35
C ASN A 11 15.64 12.70 -2.39
N ASN A 12 14.42 12.54 -2.01
CA ASN A 12 13.19 12.73 -2.76
C ASN A 12 13.08 12.10 -4.14
N ARG A 13 13.86 11.09 -4.45
CA ARG A 13 13.87 10.50 -5.78
C ARG A 13 13.37 9.07 -5.73
N GLY A 14 12.05 8.97 -5.64
CA GLY A 14 11.37 7.71 -5.78
C GLY A 14 11.49 6.82 -4.54
N ILE A 15 10.98 5.61 -4.71
CA ILE A 15 10.75 4.61 -3.66
C ILE A 15 12.01 4.22 -2.87
N SER A 16 13.20 4.30 -3.46
CA SER A 16 14.46 3.94 -2.80
C SER A 16 14.75 4.74 -1.54
N SER A 17 14.18 5.93 -1.43
CA SER A 17 14.31 6.83 -0.28
C SER A 17 13.10 6.81 0.63
N THR A 18 12.21 5.88 0.46
CA THR A 18 10.97 5.76 1.25
C THR A 18 10.98 4.51 2.11
N ARG A 19 9.98 4.39 3.00
CA ARG A 19 9.76 3.20 3.81
C ARG A 19 9.32 1.99 3.01
N HIS A 20 8.89 2.16 1.77
CA HIS A 20 8.63 1.07 0.84
C HIS A 20 9.91 0.48 0.21
N ASN A 21 11.07 1.05 0.49
CA ASN A 21 12.32 0.37 0.20
C ASN A 21 12.52 -0.79 1.16
N LEU A 22 12.09 -1.96 0.77
CA LEU A 22 12.22 -3.19 1.55
C LEU A 22 13.57 -3.90 1.33
N SER A 23 14.42 -3.37 0.44
CA SER A 23 15.79 -3.86 0.29
C SER A 23 16.65 -3.43 1.49
N LEU A 24 17.64 -4.24 1.89
CA LEU A 24 18.52 -3.92 3.02
C LEU A 24 19.56 -2.83 2.71
N SER A 25 19.50 -2.21 1.55
CA SER A 25 20.41 -1.11 1.19
C SER A 25 20.12 0.20 1.94
N GLY A 26 19.03 0.29 2.66
CA GLY A 26 18.73 1.40 3.56
C GLY A 26 19.20 1.10 4.98
N ASN A 27 20.06 1.94 5.52
CA ASN A 27 20.67 2.03 6.84
C ASN A 27 19.92 1.42 8.04
N VAL A 28 19.70 0.13 8.01
CA VAL A 28 19.07 -0.55 9.14
C VAL A 28 20.04 -1.62 9.63
N SER A 29 20.71 -1.40 10.73
CA SER A 29 21.52 -2.42 11.41
C SER A 29 20.58 -3.54 11.88
N GLN A 30 20.62 -4.73 11.18
CA GLN A 30 19.46 -5.58 11.30
C GLN A 30 19.68 -7.04 11.19
N SER A 31 20.17 -7.62 12.24
CA SER A 31 20.13 -9.07 12.37
C SER A 31 18.70 -9.64 12.42
N ALA A 32 17.76 -8.96 13.08
CA ALA A 32 16.39 -9.47 13.21
C ALA A 32 15.55 -9.34 11.92
N MET A 33 15.73 -8.25 11.16
CA MET A 33 15.00 -8.05 9.91
C MET A 33 15.49 -8.94 8.77
N VAL A 34 16.76 -9.36 8.79
CA VAL A 34 17.35 -10.27 7.78
C VAL A 34 16.72 -11.65 7.82
N THR A 35 16.25 -12.08 8.99
CA THR A 35 15.61 -13.38 9.15
C THR A 35 14.11 -13.37 8.95
N SER A 36 13.50 -12.19 8.84
CA SER A 36 12.05 -12.02 8.79
C SER A 36 11.48 -11.90 7.39
N ARG A 37 12.32 -11.79 6.37
CA ARG A 37 11.93 -11.70 4.97
C ARG A 37 13.08 -12.09 4.04
N ASN A 38 12.76 -12.46 2.81
CA ASN A 38 13.75 -12.55 1.76
C ASN A 38 14.27 -11.16 1.36
N GLN A 39 15.57 -11.12 1.16
CA GLN A 39 16.21 -9.93 0.63
C GLN A 39 16.54 -10.12 -0.84
N TYR A 40 15.83 -9.43 -1.69
CA TYR A 40 16.02 -9.54 -3.13
C TYR A 40 17.11 -8.62 -3.69
N GLY A 41 17.56 -7.65 -2.89
CA GLY A 41 18.57 -6.68 -3.31
C GLY A 41 18.08 -5.61 -4.28
N GLU A 42 16.82 -5.66 -4.65
CA GLU A 42 16.17 -4.77 -5.61
C GLU A 42 14.97 -4.08 -4.97
N VAL A 43 14.86 -2.76 -5.14
CA VAL A 43 13.82 -1.97 -4.47
C VAL A 43 12.44 -2.23 -5.07
N CYS A 44 12.36 -2.33 -6.40
CA CYS A 44 11.10 -2.40 -7.13
C CYS A 44 10.44 -3.78 -7.08
N VAL A 45 11.22 -4.84 -6.83
CA VAL A 45 10.80 -6.23 -7.03
C VAL A 45 9.70 -6.69 -6.07
N TYR A 46 9.59 -6.08 -4.90
CA TYR A 46 8.53 -6.39 -3.94
C TYR A 46 7.14 -6.04 -4.45
N CYS A 47 7.06 -5.15 -5.43
CA CYS A 47 5.82 -4.68 -6.03
C CYS A 47 5.74 -4.97 -7.53
N HIS A 48 6.85 -4.89 -8.26
CA HIS A 48 6.86 -4.95 -9.71
C HIS A 48 7.93 -5.92 -10.25
N THR A 49 7.62 -6.53 -11.40
CA THR A 49 8.59 -7.31 -12.18
C THR A 49 8.42 -7.02 -13.66
N PRO A 50 9.52 -6.91 -14.43
CA PRO A 50 9.42 -6.67 -15.88
C PRO A 50 8.89 -7.87 -16.67
N HIS A 51 8.99 -9.07 -16.11
CA HIS A 51 8.57 -10.32 -16.74
C HIS A 51 7.83 -11.21 -15.75
N GLY A 52 6.83 -11.97 -16.23
CA GLY A 52 6.06 -12.90 -15.40
C GLY A 52 5.25 -12.22 -14.29
N ALA A 53 4.79 -11.00 -14.53
CA ALA A 53 3.91 -10.28 -13.63
C ALA A 53 2.54 -10.97 -13.50
N ASN A 54 1.75 -10.54 -12.53
CA ASN A 54 0.38 -11.01 -12.35
C ASN A 54 -0.50 -10.51 -13.51
N GLU A 55 -0.91 -11.41 -14.37
CA GLU A 55 -1.76 -11.11 -15.54
C GLU A 55 -3.25 -11.09 -15.20
N ASN A 56 -3.62 -11.48 -13.99
CA ASN A 56 -5.02 -11.54 -13.57
C ASN A 56 -5.56 -10.19 -13.08
N ILE A 57 -4.71 -9.17 -13.02
CA ILE A 57 -5.07 -7.85 -12.49
C ILE A 57 -4.62 -6.73 -13.42
N ASP A 58 -5.42 -5.68 -13.50
CA ASP A 58 -5.10 -4.48 -14.31
C ASP A 58 -4.25 -3.47 -13.53
N VAL A 59 -3.05 -3.93 -13.13
CA VAL A 59 -2.03 -3.10 -12.47
C VAL A 59 -0.69 -3.37 -13.16
N PRO A 60 0.03 -2.34 -13.58
CA PRO A 60 1.25 -2.52 -14.37
C PRO A 60 2.31 -3.36 -13.64
N LEU A 61 2.69 -4.48 -14.25
CA LEU A 61 3.83 -5.31 -13.84
C LEU A 61 3.78 -5.78 -12.38
N TRP A 62 2.57 -5.96 -11.83
CA TRP A 62 2.41 -6.32 -10.43
C TRP A 62 3.01 -7.69 -10.10
N ASN A 63 3.85 -7.75 -9.09
CA ASN A 63 4.65 -8.94 -8.77
C ASN A 63 4.13 -9.73 -7.56
N ARG A 64 2.87 -9.56 -7.20
CA ARG A 64 2.26 -10.25 -6.07
C ARG A 64 0.93 -10.88 -6.44
N THR A 65 0.55 -11.93 -5.72
CA THR A 65 -0.83 -12.41 -5.73
C THR A 65 -1.72 -11.45 -4.96
N ILE A 66 -2.98 -11.41 -5.33
CA ILE A 66 -4.02 -10.69 -4.57
C ILE A 66 -4.86 -11.74 -3.87
N LYS A 67 -4.84 -11.70 -2.54
CA LYS A 67 -5.65 -12.58 -1.73
C LYS A 67 -7.11 -12.18 -1.81
N ASN A 68 -7.98 -13.14 -1.93
CA ASN A 68 -9.42 -12.90 -2.00
C ASN A 68 -10.02 -12.81 -0.58
N ASN A 69 -9.61 -11.78 0.15
CA ASN A 69 -10.15 -11.47 1.47
C ASN A 69 -11.47 -10.72 1.33
N THR A 70 -12.37 -10.93 2.31
CA THR A 70 -13.55 -10.09 2.48
C THR A 70 -13.27 -9.04 3.53
N TYR A 71 -13.42 -7.79 3.15
CA TYR A 71 -13.18 -6.64 4.02
C TYR A 71 -14.48 -6.13 4.62
N GLN A 72 -14.41 -5.67 5.87
CA GLN A 72 -15.50 -4.92 6.49
C GLN A 72 -15.41 -3.49 5.99
N THR A 73 -16.51 -3.00 5.40
CA THR A 73 -16.56 -1.66 4.81
C THR A 73 -17.63 -0.80 5.46
N TYR A 74 -17.64 0.48 5.15
CA TYR A 74 -18.63 1.43 5.67
C TYR A 74 -20.08 1.04 5.38
N SER A 75 -20.35 0.21 4.35
CA SER A 75 -21.71 -0.31 4.10
C SER A 75 -22.30 -1.06 5.31
N GLN A 76 -21.44 -1.60 6.18
CA GLN A 76 -21.84 -2.35 7.36
C GLN A 76 -22.10 -1.46 8.59
N MET A 77 -21.81 -0.17 8.50
CA MET A 77 -22.02 0.77 9.62
C MET A 77 -23.47 1.22 9.74
N GLY A 78 -24.26 1.10 8.67
CA GLY A 78 -25.68 1.46 8.70
C GLY A 78 -25.96 2.94 8.94
N THR A 79 -25.03 3.84 8.60
CA THR A 79 -25.20 5.28 8.81
C THR A 79 -26.07 5.89 7.72
N SER A 80 -26.98 6.79 8.10
CA SER A 80 -27.85 7.51 7.15
C SER A 80 -27.14 8.63 6.39
N SER A 81 -25.99 9.06 6.85
CA SER A 81 -25.20 10.12 6.21
C SER A 81 -24.41 9.65 4.99
N LEU A 82 -24.18 8.34 4.88
CA LEU A 82 -23.50 7.74 3.73
C LEU A 82 -24.53 7.44 2.65
N THR A 83 -24.53 8.23 1.59
CA THR A 83 -25.50 8.13 0.48
C THR A 83 -24.96 7.43 -0.75
N SER A 84 -23.64 7.28 -0.86
CA SER A 84 -23.00 6.55 -1.94
C SER A 84 -22.81 5.08 -1.58
N GLU A 85 -22.85 4.23 -2.60
CA GLU A 85 -22.59 2.80 -2.40
C GLU A 85 -21.12 2.57 -2.05
N VAL A 86 -20.88 1.75 -1.03
CA VAL A 86 -19.54 1.30 -0.63
C VAL A 86 -19.42 -0.18 -0.94
N ASN A 87 -18.53 -0.49 -1.84
CA ASN A 87 -18.24 -1.84 -2.29
C ASN A 87 -17.00 -2.41 -1.60
N GLN A 88 -16.62 -3.64 -1.95
CA GLN A 88 -15.31 -4.16 -1.61
C GLN A 88 -14.22 -3.31 -2.29
N PRO A 89 -13.02 -3.21 -1.70
CA PRO A 89 -11.89 -2.49 -2.30
C PRO A 89 -11.62 -2.94 -3.73
N GLY A 90 -11.39 -2.00 -4.61
CA GLY A 90 -10.96 -2.27 -5.98
C GLY A 90 -9.50 -2.71 -6.05
N ILE A 91 -9.06 -3.10 -7.26
CA ILE A 91 -7.74 -3.68 -7.45
C ILE A 91 -6.59 -2.78 -6.99
N THR A 92 -6.72 -1.47 -7.15
CA THR A 92 -5.70 -0.49 -6.72
C THR A 92 -5.57 -0.37 -5.21
N SER A 93 -6.64 -0.66 -4.44
CA SER A 93 -6.55 -0.82 -2.98
C SER A 93 -6.05 -2.19 -2.59
N LEU A 94 -6.48 -3.26 -3.29
CA LEU A 94 -6.02 -4.61 -3.01
C LEU A 94 -4.52 -4.79 -3.18
N THR A 95 -3.88 -4.03 -4.08
CA THR A 95 -2.41 -4.02 -4.17
C THR A 95 -1.76 -3.49 -2.91
N CYS A 96 -2.29 -2.44 -2.29
CA CYS A 96 -1.82 -1.93 -1.00
C CYS A 96 -2.10 -2.93 0.12
N LEU A 97 -3.32 -3.44 0.17
CA LEU A 97 -3.78 -4.40 1.16
C LEU A 97 -3.04 -5.74 1.06
N SER A 98 -2.44 -6.09 -0.08
CA SER A 98 -1.59 -7.28 -0.21
C SER A 98 -0.40 -7.31 0.77
N CYS A 99 -0.08 -6.17 1.39
CA CYS A 99 0.86 -6.06 2.50
C CYS A 99 0.18 -5.49 3.76
N HIS A 100 -0.66 -4.46 3.60
CA HIS A 100 -1.20 -3.68 4.70
C HIS A 100 -2.39 -4.32 5.42
N ASP A 101 -3.03 -5.34 4.87
CA ASP A 101 -4.06 -6.10 5.58
C ASP A 101 -3.49 -7.10 6.59
N GLY A 102 -2.17 -7.29 6.60
CA GLY A 102 -1.47 -8.14 7.54
C GLY A 102 -1.64 -9.65 7.32
N THR A 103 -2.21 -10.08 6.20
CA THR A 103 -2.54 -11.50 5.94
C THR A 103 -1.52 -12.22 5.06
N VAL A 104 -0.66 -11.49 4.34
CA VAL A 104 0.33 -12.05 3.41
C VAL A 104 1.72 -11.55 3.79
N ALA A 105 2.73 -12.42 3.68
CA ALA A 105 4.11 -12.04 3.92
C ALA A 105 4.56 -10.91 2.97
N ILE A 106 5.32 -9.95 3.51
CA ILE A 106 5.73 -8.76 2.77
C ILE A 106 6.68 -9.06 1.61
N ASP A 107 7.36 -10.20 1.66
CA ASP A 107 8.31 -10.67 0.66
C ASP A 107 7.74 -11.73 -0.28
N SER A 108 6.44 -12.01 -0.22
CA SER A 108 5.75 -12.91 -1.14
C SER A 108 5.64 -12.30 -2.52
N ILE A 109 6.47 -12.72 -3.45
CA ILE A 109 6.48 -12.27 -4.84
C ILE A 109 6.35 -13.44 -5.81
N ILE A 110 5.78 -13.18 -6.98
CA ILE A 110 5.50 -14.19 -8.00
C ILE A 110 6.76 -14.52 -8.80
N ASN A 111 7.45 -13.50 -9.25
CA ASN A 111 8.62 -13.64 -10.09
C ASN A 111 9.80 -12.90 -9.51
N MET A 112 10.90 -13.57 -9.44
CA MET A 112 12.07 -13.18 -8.69
C MET A 112 13.18 -12.70 -9.60
N PRO A 113 13.94 -11.66 -9.22
CA PRO A 113 15.08 -11.23 -9.99
C PRO A 113 16.14 -12.34 -9.97
N GLY A 114 16.71 -12.65 -11.12
CA GLY A 114 17.82 -13.59 -11.28
C GLY A 114 19.13 -13.06 -10.72
N SER A 115 19.12 -12.47 -9.53
CA SER A 115 20.33 -11.96 -8.90
C SER A 115 21.10 -13.08 -8.18
N SER A 116 22.40 -12.91 -8.02
CA SER A 116 23.26 -13.87 -7.29
C SER A 116 22.89 -14.10 -5.82
N ARG A 117 21.92 -13.35 -5.31
CA ARG A 117 21.36 -13.46 -3.95
C ARG A 117 20.17 -14.42 -3.89
N TYR A 118 19.88 -15.07 -4.97
CA TYR A 118 18.70 -15.86 -5.18
C TYR A 118 19.03 -17.35 -5.14
N ASN A 119 18.23 -18.12 -4.43
CA ASN A 119 18.35 -19.56 -4.48
C ASN A 119 17.75 -20.07 -5.80
N ALA A 120 18.57 -20.63 -6.68
CA ALA A 120 18.13 -21.14 -7.98
C ALA A 120 17.07 -22.27 -7.89
N ASN A 121 16.88 -22.85 -6.70
CA ASN A 121 15.84 -23.85 -6.44
C ASN A 121 14.49 -23.21 -6.05
N SER A 122 14.43 -21.90 -5.87
CA SER A 122 13.19 -21.22 -5.55
C SER A 122 12.31 -21.18 -6.79
N LYS A 123 11.05 -21.52 -6.62
CA LYS A 123 10.06 -21.61 -7.69
C LYS A 123 9.16 -20.41 -7.64
N THR A 124 8.74 -19.93 -8.78
CA THR A 124 7.68 -18.93 -8.89
C THR A 124 6.32 -19.62 -8.99
N SER A 125 5.32 -19.11 -8.31
CA SER A 125 3.96 -19.65 -8.36
C SER A 125 2.94 -18.57 -7.97
N HIS A 126 1.75 -18.65 -8.55
CA HIS A 126 0.60 -17.86 -8.12
C HIS A 126 -0.14 -18.50 -6.94
N GLN A 127 0.27 -19.62 -6.44
CA GLN A 127 -0.37 -20.32 -5.32
C GLN A 127 0.10 -19.75 -3.99
N GLU A 128 -0.82 -19.29 -3.15
CA GLU A 128 -0.53 -18.73 -1.83
C GLU A 128 0.26 -19.71 -0.94
N SER A 129 -0.11 -20.99 -0.94
CA SER A 129 0.57 -22.00 -0.15
C SER A 129 2.06 -22.17 -0.51
N PHE A 130 2.41 -21.88 -1.75
CA PHE A 130 3.81 -21.86 -2.18
C PHE A 130 4.51 -20.60 -1.67
N LEU A 131 3.86 -19.44 -1.76
CA LEU A 131 4.41 -18.16 -1.30
C LEU A 131 4.68 -18.18 0.21
N ASP A 132 3.87 -18.88 0.97
CA ASP A 132 4.05 -19.07 2.42
C ASP A 132 5.23 -19.99 2.78
N SER A 133 5.75 -20.74 1.84
CA SER A 133 6.82 -21.73 2.05
C SER A 133 8.19 -21.32 1.51
N TRP A 134 8.38 -20.06 1.14
CA TRP A 134 9.62 -19.56 0.58
C TRP A 134 10.80 -19.63 1.55
N VAL A 135 11.98 -19.80 0.98
CA VAL A 135 13.24 -19.80 1.73
C VAL A 135 13.76 -18.36 1.83
N ASN A 136 14.07 -17.91 3.02
CA ASN A 136 14.66 -16.59 3.22
C ASN A 136 16.13 -16.53 2.76
N SER A 137 16.74 -15.35 2.80
CA SER A 137 18.12 -15.12 2.41
C SER A 137 19.17 -15.94 3.21
N ALA A 138 18.78 -16.48 4.37
CA ALA A 138 19.61 -17.36 5.18
C ALA A 138 19.45 -18.84 4.81
N GLY A 139 18.63 -19.16 3.80
CA GLY A 139 18.41 -20.53 3.33
C GLY A 139 17.47 -21.35 4.20
N THR A 140 16.79 -20.73 5.14
CA THR A 140 15.82 -21.41 6.02
C THR A 140 14.42 -21.35 5.43
N THR A 141 13.75 -22.49 5.43
CA THR A 141 12.32 -22.58 5.10
C THR A 141 11.48 -21.99 6.26
N VAL A 142 10.47 -21.35 5.98
CA VAL A 142 10.06 -20.24 6.42
C VAL A 142 8.71 -20.04 7.09
N SER A 143 8.29 -20.64 8.00
CA SER A 143 7.50 -20.04 9.07
C SER A 143 8.33 -20.22 10.34
N PRO A 144 8.84 -19.20 10.91
CA PRO A 144 8.35 -17.83 11.10
C PRO A 144 9.14 -16.73 10.38
N ASN A 145 9.77 -16.99 9.26
CA ASN A 145 10.74 -16.07 8.65
C ASN A 145 10.22 -15.26 7.45
N HIS A 146 9.02 -15.56 6.91
CA HIS A 146 8.30 -14.71 5.97
C HIS A 146 7.16 -14.03 6.72
N LEU A 147 7.39 -12.85 7.25
CA LEU A 147 6.43 -12.21 8.11
C LEU A 147 5.53 -11.28 7.31
N ALA A 148 4.23 -11.43 7.54
CA ALA A 148 3.25 -10.39 7.27
C ALA A 148 3.42 -9.23 8.26
N ILE A 149 2.81 -8.08 8.00
CA ILE A 149 2.70 -7.03 9.02
C ILE A 149 2.00 -7.61 10.24
N GLY A 150 0.90 -8.34 10.05
CA GLY A 150 0.26 -9.15 11.09
C GLY A 150 -0.57 -8.36 12.08
N THR A 151 -1.04 -9.05 13.12
CA THR A 151 -1.89 -8.47 14.16
C THR A 151 -1.08 -8.16 15.42
N SER A 152 -1.51 -7.17 16.19
CA SER A 152 -0.86 -6.67 17.40
C SER A 152 -0.92 -7.58 18.64
N SER A 153 -1.35 -8.83 18.53
CA SER A 153 -1.46 -9.73 19.67
C SER A 153 -0.14 -10.46 19.94
N PRO A 154 0.59 -10.13 21.01
CA PRO A 154 1.84 -10.79 21.38
C PRO A 154 1.68 -12.27 21.78
N ALA A 155 0.44 -12.70 22.01
CA ALA A 155 0.13 -14.07 22.45
C ALA A 155 -0.01 -15.07 21.30
N LYS A 156 0.05 -14.65 20.05
CA LYS A 156 -0.09 -15.55 18.90
C LYS A 156 1.27 -15.74 18.21
N SER A 157 1.72 -16.96 18.12
CA SER A 157 2.97 -17.38 17.48
C SER A 157 3.12 -17.01 16.00
N ASN A 158 2.12 -16.34 15.40
CA ASN A 158 2.05 -15.88 14.02
C ASN A 158 1.75 -14.38 13.91
N ALA A 159 2.16 -13.59 14.89
CA ALA A 159 1.77 -12.18 14.98
C ALA A 159 2.51 -11.24 14.00
N GLY A 160 3.38 -11.76 13.14
CA GLY A 160 4.10 -10.97 12.15
C GLY A 160 4.99 -9.88 12.76
N CYS A 161 5.24 -8.82 12.01
CA CYS A 161 6.06 -7.69 12.46
C CYS A 161 5.46 -6.99 13.69
N MET A 162 4.13 -6.97 13.79
CA MET A 162 3.41 -6.36 14.91
C MET A 162 3.68 -7.03 16.25
N SER A 163 4.25 -8.24 16.30
CA SER A 163 4.65 -8.87 17.57
C SER A 163 5.72 -8.09 18.33
N CYS A 164 6.53 -7.32 17.60
CA CYS A 164 7.58 -6.47 18.18
C CYS A 164 7.35 -4.98 17.92
N HIS A 165 6.64 -4.64 16.84
CA HIS A 165 6.40 -3.27 16.38
C HIS A 165 5.02 -2.76 16.78
N ASN A 166 4.74 -2.73 18.08
CA ASN A 166 3.50 -2.21 18.66
C ASN A 166 3.78 -1.30 19.85
N THR A 167 2.78 -0.52 20.27
CA THR A 167 2.88 0.45 21.38
C THR A 167 3.16 -0.20 22.71
N ASP A 168 2.73 -1.45 22.92
CA ASP A 168 2.76 -2.09 24.25
C ASP A 168 4.15 -2.63 24.59
N ILE A 169 4.93 -3.00 23.59
CA ILE A 169 6.26 -3.60 23.78
C ILE A 169 7.37 -2.54 23.84
N GLY A 170 7.23 -1.44 23.10
CA GLY A 170 8.12 -0.27 23.15
C GLY A 170 9.59 -0.52 22.75
N VAL A 171 9.91 -1.66 22.14
CA VAL A 171 11.28 -2.03 21.75
C VAL A 171 11.64 -1.65 20.31
N ALA A 172 10.65 -1.35 19.49
CA ALA A 172 10.83 -1.02 18.08
C ALA A 172 9.81 0.03 17.64
N HIS A 173 9.97 0.57 16.42
CA HIS A 173 8.97 1.49 15.87
C HIS A 173 7.60 0.84 15.81
N ASP A 174 6.60 1.57 16.24
CA ASP A 174 5.22 1.16 16.18
C ASP A 174 4.72 1.11 14.73
N PHE A 175 4.17 -0.05 14.32
CA PHE A 175 3.57 -0.27 13.01
C PHE A 175 2.04 -0.29 13.05
N THR A 176 1.42 0.05 14.17
CA THR A 176 -0.04 0.01 14.33
C THR A 176 -0.75 0.76 13.21
N LEU A 177 -0.31 1.96 12.90
CA LEU A 177 -0.86 2.77 11.79
C LEU A 177 -0.55 2.23 10.38
N ARG A 178 0.26 1.18 10.26
CA ARG A 178 0.61 0.56 8.97
C ARG A 178 -0.08 -0.77 8.76
N ASN A 179 -0.62 -1.32 9.82
CA ASN A 179 -1.44 -2.53 9.79
C ASN A 179 -2.92 -2.12 9.71
N ILE A 180 -3.39 -1.94 8.49
CA ILE A 180 -4.78 -1.56 8.21
C ILE A 180 -5.72 -2.72 8.56
N GLY A 181 -5.28 -3.96 8.31
CA GLY A 181 -6.11 -5.14 8.56
C GLY A 181 -7.22 -5.32 7.54
N THR A 182 -8.25 -6.05 7.94
CA THR A 182 -9.43 -6.34 7.10
C THR A 182 -10.68 -5.56 7.50
N ASP A 183 -10.60 -4.77 8.54
CA ASP A 183 -11.65 -3.84 8.97
C ASP A 183 -11.30 -2.43 8.46
N LEU A 184 -12.02 -1.97 7.43
CA LEU A 184 -11.80 -0.68 6.79
C LEU A 184 -12.83 0.37 7.21
N ARG A 185 -13.56 0.14 8.31
CA ARG A 185 -14.60 1.05 8.79
C ARG A 185 -14.06 2.23 9.59
N ASP A 186 -12.81 2.19 9.98
CA ASP A 186 -12.08 3.24 10.70
C ASP A 186 -11.19 4.10 9.77
N GLU A 187 -11.14 3.73 8.48
CA GLU A 187 -10.43 4.49 7.44
C GLU A 187 -11.40 5.46 6.72
N HIS A 188 -10.89 6.34 5.87
CA HIS A 188 -11.73 7.01 4.88
C HIS A 188 -12.41 5.94 3.99
N PRO A 189 -13.74 6.09 3.66
CA PRO A 189 -14.44 5.08 2.87
C PRO A 189 -13.68 4.69 1.59
N ILE A 190 -13.27 3.43 1.50
CA ILE A 190 -12.58 2.82 0.36
C ILE A 190 -13.56 1.93 -0.39
N GLY A 191 -13.47 1.90 -1.72
CA GLY A 191 -14.43 1.21 -2.57
C GLY A 191 -15.75 1.97 -2.72
N ILE A 192 -15.79 3.24 -2.29
CA ILE A 192 -16.96 4.09 -2.42
C ILE A 192 -17.04 4.67 -3.83
N ASP A 193 -18.22 4.57 -4.42
CA ASP A 193 -18.49 5.15 -5.72
C ASP A 193 -18.47 6.69 -5.64
N LEU A 194 -17.83 7.32 -6.61
CA LEU A 194 -17.85 8.77 -6.75
C LEU A 194 -19.31 9.25 -6.88
N PRO A 195 -19.77 10.17 -6.04
CA PRO A 195 -21.13 10.66 -6.08
C PRO A 195 -21.41 11.35 -7.42
N THR A 196 -22.53 10.97 -8.05
CA THR A 196 -22.97 11.56 -9.32
C THR A 196 -24.06 12.64 -9.14
N THR A 197 -24.73 12.63 -7.98
CA THR A 197 -25.92 13.46 -7.73
C THR A 197 -25.67 14.67 -6.85
N ARG A 198 -24.54 14.76 -6.16
CA ARG A 198 -24.21 15.85 -5.22
C ARG A 198 -22.98 16.66 -5.64
N VAL A 199 -22.55 16.48 -6.90
CA VAL A 199 -21.46 17.29 -7.47
C VAL A 199 -21.93 18.76 -7.58
N GLY A 200 -21.12 19.67 -7.07
CA GLY A 200 -21.45 21.09 -6.99
C GLY A 200 -22.33 21.50 -5.80
N GLN A 201 -22.61 20.55 -4.87
CA GLN A 201 -23.29 20.84 -3.59
C GLN A 201 -22.33 20.56 -2.41
N ASP A 202 -21.99 19.30 -2.18
CA ASP A 202 -21.09 18.87 -1.10
C ASP A 202 -19.79 18.26 -1.65
N PHE A 203 -19.76 18.00 -2.95
CA PHE A 203 -18.62 17.35 -3.60
C PHE A 203 -18.19 18.12 -4.84
N ILE A 204 -16.88 18.24 -5.00
CA ILE A 204 -16.24 18.73 -6.20
C ILE A 204 -15.95 17.51 -7.09
N GLY A 205 -16.41 17.55 -8.32
CA GLY A 205 -16.14 16.48 -9.30
C GLY A 205 -14.74 16.59 -9.91
N PRO A 206 -14.18 15.47 -10.40
CA PRO A 206 -12.92 15.51 -11.13
C PRO A 206 -13.04 16.34 -12.40
N SER A 207 -11.98 17.06 -12.76
CA SER A 207 -11.95 17.90 -13.96
C SER A 207 -11.72 17.12 -15.24
N VAL A 208 -11.09 15.94 -15.15
CA VAL A 208 -10.80 15.06 -16.30
C VAL A 208 -11.30 13.66 -16.01
N THR A 209 -11.93 13.05 -17.00
CA THR A 209 -12.39 11.66 -16.97
C THR A 209 -11.81 10.93 -18.18
N GLN A 210 -11.09 9.84 -17.92
CA GLN A 210 -10.51 8.93 -18.91
C GLN A 210 -11.02 7.52 -18.70
N ASP A 211 -10.72 6.59 -19.62
CA ASP A 211 -11.28 5.23 -19.54
C ASP A 211 -11.03 4.54 -18.20
N LYS A 212 -9.80 4.58 -17.68
CA LYS A 212 -9.42 3.85 -16.45
C LYS A 212 -9.46 4.68 -15.17
N MET A 213 -9.50 6.00 -15.27
CA MET A 213 -9.46 6.89 -14.12
C MET A 213 -10.12 8.25 -14.39
N ALA A 214 -10.52 8.90 -13.31
CA ALA A 214 -10.87 10.31 -13.31
C ALA A 214 -9.98 11.04 -12.28
N PHE A 215 -9.64 12.30 -12.51
CA PHE A 215 -8.70 13.02 -11.65
C PHE A 215 -8.91 14.54 -11.68
N PHE A 216 -8.33 15.20 -10.68
CA PHE A 216 -8.31 16.65 -10.59
C PHE A 216 -7.06 17.17 -11.29
N ASP A 217 -7.18 17.55 -12.54
CA ASP A 217 -6.08 18.12 -13.33
C ASP A 217 -5.84 19.57 -12.93
N ILE A 218 -4.85 19.79 -12.05
CA ILE A 218 -4.55 21.11 -11.49
C ILE A 218 -3.72 22.00 -12.41
N ASN A 219 -3.06 21.43 -13.40
CA ASN A 219 -2.19 22.14 -14.32
C ASN A 219 -2.69 22.14 -15.79
N SER A 220 -3.85 21.55 -16.03
CA SER A 220 -4.53 21.47 -17.35
C SER A 220 -3.71 20.78 -18.43
N ASN A 221 -2.93 19.77 -18.06
CA ASN A 221 -2.12 19.00 -19.01
C ASN A 221 -2.80 17.72 -19.53
N ASN A 222 -3.99 17.39 -19.02
CA ASN A 222 -4.77 16.18 -19.30
C ASN A 222 -4.03 14.87 -18.96
N LYS A 223 -3.15 14.90 -17.97
CA LYS A 223 -2.42 13.75 -17.44
C LYS A 223 -2.62 13.68 -15.94
N ALA A 224 -2.77 12.47 -15.43
CA ALA A 224 -2.86 12.26 -13.99
C ALA A 224 -1.47 12.35 -13.36
N ASP A 225 -1.08 13.51 -12.90
CA ASP A 225 0.22 13.77 -12.28
C ASP A 225 0.30 13.18 -10.85
N PRO A 226 1.48 12.85 -10.33
CA PRO A 226 1.63 12.23 -9.01
C PRO A 226 0.94 12.98 -7.87
N ASN A 227 0.90 14.30 -7.92
CA ASN A 227 0.31 15.20 -6.92
C ASN A 227 -1.18 15.47 -7.13
N GLU A 228 -1.85 14.71 -7.98
CA GLU A 228 -3.27 14.86 -8.27
C GLU A 228 -4.09 13.72 -7.70
N VAL A 229 -5.14 14.06 -6.96
CA VAL A 229 -6.12 13.10 -6.45
C VAL A 229 -6.89 12.51 -7.62
N ARG A 230 -7.13 11.21 -7.55
CA ARG A 230 -7.73 10.46 -8.65
C ARG A 230 -8.70 9.38 -8.17
N PHE A 231 -9.56 8.96 -9.06
CA PHE A 231 -10.53 7.90 -8.86
C PHE A 231 -10.29 6.80 -9.88
N TYR A 232 -10.47 5.57 -9.48
CA TYR A 232 -10.18 4.43 -10.32
C TYR A 232 -11.46 3.76 -10.79
N LYS A 233 -11.53 3.43 -12.07
CA LYS A 233 -12.68 2.75 -12.65
C LYS A 233 -12.74 1.31 -12.17
N THR A 234 -13.86 0.95 -11.58
CA THR A 234 -14.19 -0.44 -11.22
C THR A 234 -15.58 -0.73 -11.74
N GLY A 235 -15.67 -1.64 -12.71
CA GLY A 235 -16.93 -1.85 -13.45
C GLY A 235 -17.35 -0.59 -14.22
N SER A 236 -18.53 -0.07 -13.92
CA SER A 236 -19.08 1.14 -14.55
C SER A 236 -18.82 2.44 -13.76
N SER A 237 -18.31 2.34 -12.53
CA SER A 237 -18.15 3.47 -11.62
C SER A 237 -16.69 3.85 -11.42
N TYR A 238 -16.44 5.11 -11.08
CA TYR A 238 -15.17 5.58 -10.55
C TYR A 238 -15.25 5.58 -9.03
N ARG A 239 -14.21 5.07 -8.37
CA ARG A 239 -14.20 4.87 -6.93
C ARG A 239 -13.03 5.52 -6.25
N VAL A 240 -13.23 5.89 -5.00
CA VAL A 240 -12.15 6.23 -4.08
C VAL A 240 -11.48 4.93 -3.65
N GLU A 241 -10.18 4.88 -3.83
CA GLU A 241 -9.31 3.76 -3.47
C GLU A 241 -8.12 4.28 -2.65
N CYS A 242 -7.34 3.41 -2.02
CA CYS A 242 -6.15 3.84 -1.29
C CYS A 242 -5.23 4.71 -2.16
N ALA A 243 -5.03 4.30 -3.41
CA ALA A 243 -4.21 5.03 -4.38
C ALA A 243 -4.84 6.35 -4.87
N SER A 244 -6.08 6.67 -4.49
CA SER A 244 -6.67 7.98 -4.78
C SER A 244 -5.94 9.09 -4.06
N CYS A 245 -5.62 8.86 -2.80
CA CYS A 245 -4.96 9.84 -1.92
C CYS A 245 -3.47 9.55 -1.74
N HIS A 246 -3.03 8.28 -1.88
CA HIS A 246 -1.66 7.86 -1.65
C HIS A 246 -0.93 7.49 -2.93
N ASP A 247 0.37 7.80 -2.99
CA ASP A 247 1.27 7.28 -4.02
C ASP A 247 2.46 6.59 -3.33
N PRO A 248 2.60 5.26 -3.45
CA PRO A 248 3.66 4.52 -2.77
C PRO A 248 5.07 4.89 -3.22
N HIS A 249 5.20 5.56 -4.37
CA HIS A 249 6.49 6.04 -4.86
C HIS A 249 6.93 7.35 -4.19
N GLY A 250 6.03 8.02 -3.48
CA GLY A 250 6.26 9.30 -2.85
C GLY A 250 6.00 10.47 -3.79
N VAL A 251 5.28 11.46 -3.28
CA VAL A 251 5.00 12.71 -3.96
C VAL A 251 5.72 13.84 -3.28
N MET A 252 6.44 14.63 -4.07
CA MET A 252 7.16 15.80 -3.58
C MET A 252 6.19 16.86 -3.05
N ALA A 253 6.48 17.34 -1.86
CA ALA A 253 5.83 18.54 -1.36
C ALA A 253 6.14 19.76 -2.25
N ALA A 254 5.29 20.75 -2.21
CA ALA A 254 5.42 21.95 -3.05
C ALA A 254 6.78 22.69 -2.87
N ASN A 255 7.44 22.51 -1.72
CA ASN A 255 8.77 23.07 -1.46
C ASN A 255 9.90 22.34 -2.20
N GLY A 256 9.62 21.21 -2.87
CA GLY A 256 10.56 20.44 -3.65
C GLY A 256 11.66 19.72 -2.84
N SER A 257 11.58 19.72 -1.51
CA SER A 257 12.65 19.19 -0.65
C SER A 257 12.28 17.92 0.11
N GLU A 258 11.01 17.62 0.24
CA GLU A 258 10.50 16.49 1.02
C GLU A 258 9.37 15.78 0.31
N ILE A 259 9.18 14.50 0.62
CA ILE A 259 7.98 13.75 0.23
C ILE A 259 6.85 14.13 1.19
N ASN A 260 5.64 14.28 0.65
CA ASN A 260 4.46 14.49 1.48
C ASN A 260 4.34 13.39 2.55
N PRO A 261 4.04 13.74 3.80
CA PRO A 261 3.87 12.77 4.86
C PRO A 261 2.87 11.67 4.47
N THR A 262 3.10 10.46 4.94
CA THR A 262 2.24 9.28 4.69
C THR A 262 1.97 8.99 3.21
N PHE A 263 2.88 9.41 2.32
CA PHE A 263 2.75 9.21 0.87
C PHE A 263 1.54 9.90 0.24
N LEU A 264 1.00 10.95 0.84
CA LEU A 264 -0.14 11.67 0.30
C LEU A 264 0.20 12.36 -1.03
N ARG A 265 -0.73 12.31 -1.98
CA ARG A 265 -0.65 13.08 -3.23
C ARG A 265 -0.70 14.57 -2.97
N VAL A 266 -1.58 14.98 -2.09
CA VAL A 266 -1.74 16.37 -1.63
C VAL A 266 -1.44 16.42 -0.14
N LYS A 267 -0.62 17.38 0.29
CA LYS A 267 -0.34 17.58 1.71
C LYS A 267 -1.62 18.01 2.42
N ASN A 268 -1.99 17.30 3.50
CA ASN A 268 -3.23 17.59 4.23
C ASN A 268 -3.03 18.71 5.29
N GLN A 269 -2.43 19.81 4.88
CA GLN A 269 -2.38 21.02 5.70
C GLN A 269 -3.69 21.81 5.49
N GLU A 270 -4.29 22.26 6.59
CA GLU A 270 -5.58 22.99 6.55
C GLU A 270 -6.68 22.21 5.81
N SER A 271 -6.65 20.88 5.92
CA SER A 271 -7.59 19.98 5.24
C SER A 271 -7.56 20.02 3.70
N ALA A 272 -6.46 20.47 3.09
CA ALA A 272 -6.37 20.64 1.64
C ALA A 272 -6.69 19.35 0.86
N LEU A 273 -6.28 18.19 1.37
CA LEU A 273 -6.62 16.91 0.75
C LEU A 273 -8.15 16.67 0.78
N CYS A 274 -8.79 16.92 1.92
CA CYS A 274 -10.24 16.74 2.07
C CYS A 274 -11.00 17.68 1.14
N LEU A 275 -10.58 18.96 1.09
CA LEU A 275 -11.19 20.02 0.29
C LEU A 275 -10.96 19.86 -1.22
N THR A 276 -10.12 18.90 -1.64
CA THR A 276 -10.03 18.55 -3.07
C THR A 276 -11.35 17.95 -3.57
N CYS A 277 -12.03 17.18 -2.71
CA CYS A 277 -13.27 16.48 -3.08
C CYS A 277 -14.51 17.05 -2.36
N HIS A 278 -14.34 17.58 -1.14
CA HIS A 278 -15.45 18.07 -0.31
C HIS A 278 -15.54 19.59 -0.36
N ASP A 279 -16.73 20.09 -0.68
CA ASP A 279 -17.06 21.51 -0.65
C ASP A 279 -17.79 21.82 0.66
N LYS A 280 -17.02 22.09 1.73
CA LYS A 280 -17.55 22.39 3.08
C LYS A 280 -16.72 23.45 3.79
#